data_d4ba9a5ae61ebeb3376edd1862d294de
#
_entry.id   d4ba9a5ae61ebeb3376edd1862d294de
#
_cell.length_a   1.000
_cell.length_b   1.000
_cell.length_c   1.000
_cell.angle_alpha   90.00
_cell.angle_beta   90.00
_cell.angle_gamma   90.00
#
_symmetry.space_group_name_H-M   'P 1'
#
loop_
_entity.id
_entity.type
_entity.pdbx_description
1 polymer ?
#
loop_
_entity_poly.entity_id
_entity_poly.type
_entity_poly.pdbx_seq_one_letter_code
_entity_poly.pdbx_strand_id
1 'polypeptide(L)'
;MKLATFKTKAAEGSTRVGLIVDESVVDVSSALGVAGMQLLITNFGDLREDLDRLRGGAGKPHGWLNLNEIKLVAPIERPGKIICLAGNYREHISESGFVVPESETVFTQQLFLKPSTTIIGNDDEIVIGKNNVKVGWETELAVIIGKGGRNIPAESAFDHVFGYTIVNDVSERGLNSKIQNRHKREMDRFLDWLAGKWFDTFAPCGPWIVTADEVDDPHKLEIKLTINGDLRQHGNTRDMIFSIPEQIAYASSIMTLEPGDIISTGTPAGAGIGGAATSLENGDTLICEIERIGLLKNSVRYID
;
A
#
# COMPACT_ATOMS: atom_id res chain seq x y z
N MET A 1 1.33 12.44 12.42
CA MET A 1 0.74 13.36 11.42
C MET A 1 0.15 12.58 10.26
N LYS A 2 -0.80 13.17 9.49
CA LYS A 2 -1.28 12.60 8.22
C LYS A 2 -0.72 13.44 7.07
N LEU A 3 0.12 12.85 6.24
CA LEU A 3 0.81 13.52 5.14
C LEU A 3 0.32 12.95 3.79
N ALA A 4 -0.16 13.81 2.92
CA ALA A 4 -0.75 13.44 1.64
C ALA A 4 0.00 14.07 0.46
N THR A 5 -0.06 13.42 -0.68
CA THR A 5 0.24 14.03 -1.97
C THR A 5 -1.07 14.33 -2.69
N PHE A 6 -1.22 15.53 -3.21
CA PHE A 6 -2.48 15.96 -3.79
C PHE A 6 -2.29 16.85 -5.03
N LYS A 7 -3.38 16.99 -5.80
CA LYS A 7 -3.56 17.98 -6.86
C LYS A 7 -4.77 18.84 -6.52
N THR A 8 -4.73 20.13 -6.86
CA THR A 8 -5.93 20.98 -6.76
C THR A 8 -6.85 20.69 -7.94
N LYS A 9 -8.16 20.59 -7.69
CA LYS A 9 -9.16 20.34 -8.77
C LYS A 9 -9.26 21.49 -9.77
N ALA A 10 -8.89 22.70 -9.35
CA ALA A 10 -8.97 23.91 -10.17
C ALA A 10 -7.80 24.09 -11.14
N ALA A 11 -6.70 23.36 -10.99
CA ALA A 11 -5.52 23.49 -11.82
C ALA A 11 -4.95 22.11 -12.16
N GLU A 12 -4.76 21.84 -13.45
CA GLU A 12 -3.89 20.75 -13.92
C GLU A 12 -2.43 21.09 -13.59
N GLY A 13 -2.07 21.00 -12.30
CA GLY A 13 -0.75 21.36 -11.80
C GLY A 13 0.08 20.15 -11.37
N SER A 14 1.33 20.44 -11.01
CA SER A 14 2.21 19.48 -10.34
C SER A 14 1.60 19.02 -9.02
N THR A 15 1.93 17.79 -8.61
CA THR A 15 1.56 17.26 -7.30
C THR A 15 2.24 18.05 -6.19
N ARG A 16 1.57 18.16 -5.06
CA ARG A 16 1.97 18.96 -3.89
C ARG A 16 1.87 18.08 -2.63
N VAL A 17 2.69 18.39 -1.64
CA VAL A 17 2.61 17.74 -0.34
C VAL A 17 1.68 18.55 0.57
N GLY A 18 0.80 17.85 1.27
CA GLY A 18 -0.14 18.42 2.22
C GLY A 18 -0.10 17.74 3.57
N LEU A 19 -0.34 18.51 4.61
CA LEU A 19 -0.60 18.03 5.96
C LEU A 19 -2.12 18.04 6.19
N ILE A 20 -2.69 16.90 6.47
CA ILE A 20 -4.13 16.76 6.75
C ILE A 20 -4.40 17.14 8.20
N VAL A 21 -5.31 18.09 8.39
CA VAL A 21 -5.81 18.54 9.70
C VAL A 21 -7.33 18.57 9.62
N ASP A 22 -7.99 17.66 10.30
CA ASP A 22 -9.43 17.45 10.22
C ASP A 22 -9.91 17.29 8.77
N GLU A 23 -10.81 18.14 8.27
CA GLU A 23 -11.31 18.15 6.90
C GLU A 23 -10.54 19.10 5.97
N SER A 24 -9.37 19.57 6.42
CA SER A 24 -8.56 20.55 5.69
C SER A 24 -7.18 19.99 5.35
N VAL A 25 -6.58 20.56 4.32
CA VAL A 25 -5.20 20.30 3.91
C VAL A 25 -4.40 21.58 4.00
N VAL A 26 -3.32 21.54 4.74
CA VAL A 26 -2.30 22.60 4.73
C VAL A 26 -1.30 22.29 3.63
N ASP A 27 -1.13 23.20 2.70
CA ASP A 27 -0.20 23.05 1.58
C ASP A 27 1.26 23.23 2.05
N VAL A 28 1.88 22.13 2.41
CA VAL A 28 3.27 22.08 2.88
C VAL A 28 4.25 22.49 1.78
N SER A 29 3.96 22.12 0.52
CA SER A 29 4.81 22.51 -0.61
C SER A 29 4.91 24.03 -0.74
N SER A 30 3.80 24.74 -0.59
CA SER A 30 3.81 26.21 -0.61
C SER A 30 4.39 26.84 0.65
N ALA A 31 4.09 26.26 1.82
CA ALA A 31 4.48 26.85 3.08
C ALA A 31 5.99 26.69 3.37
N LEU A 32 6.57 25.54 3.00
CA LEU A 32 7.95 25.18 3.35
C LEU A 32 8.85 24.94 2.13
N GLY A 33 8.36 25.13 0.90
CA GLY A 33 9.16 24.90 -0.32
C GLY A 33 9.48 23.42 -0.59
N VAL A 34 8.72 22.47 -0.03
CA VAL A 34 8.96 21.03 -0.21
C VAL A 34 8.43 20.59 -1.57
N ALA A 35 9.31 20.13 -2.45
CA ALA A 35 8.97 19.79 -3.84
C ALA A 35 8.23 18.45 -4.00
N GLY A 36 8.19 17.58 -2.98
CA GLY A 36 7.50 16.28 -3.05
C GLY A 36 7.67 15.44 -1.79
N MET A 37 6.87 14.39 -1.67
CA MET A 37 6.83 13.53 -0.48
C MET A 37 8.19 12.88 -0.20
N GLN A 38 8.93 12.46 -1.23
CA GLN A 38 10.26 11.86 -1.07
C GLN A 38 11.23 12.79 -0.34
N LEU A 39 11.23 14.09 -0.71
CA LEU A 39 12.07 15.10 -0.04
C LEU A 39 11.60 15.39 1.37
N LEU A 40 10.27 15.39 1.61
CA LEU A 40 9.72 15.53 2.95
C LEU A 40 10.19 14.38 3.85
N ILE A 41 10.06 13.13 3.40
CA ILE A 41 10.50 11.95 4.15
C ILE A 41 11.98 12.04 4.51
N THR A 42 12.82 12.36 3.50
CA THR A 42 14.27 12.42 3.69
C THR A 42 14.70 13.51 4.70
N ASN A 43 13.99 14.64 4.73
CA ASN A 43 14.32 15.79 5.59
C ASN A 43 13.35 15.96 6.76
N PHE A 44 12.59 14.91 7.11
CA PHE A 44 11.52 15.02 8.09
C PHE A 44 11.97 15.53 9.45
N GLY A 45 13.17 15.12 9.90
CA GLY A 45 13.72 15.58 11.17
C GLY A 45 13.88 17.10 11.23
N ASP A 46 14.37 17.70 10.14
CA ASP A 46 14.58 19.15 10.06
C ASP A 46 13.26 19.92 9.87
N LEU A 47 12.28 19.28 9.24
CA LEU A 47 10.97 19.89 8.96
C LEU A 47 9.95 19.69 10.09
N ARG A 48 10.23 18.83 11.07
CA ARG A 48 9.25 18.42 12.08
C ARG A 48 8.64 19.56 12.85
N GLU A 49 9.46 20.50 13.36
CA GLU A 49 8.97 21.64 14.12
C GLU A 49 8.11 22.59 13.28
N ASP A 50 8.45 22.77 12.01
CA ASP A 50 7.67 23.58 11.08
C ASP A 50 6.33 22.92 10.77
N LEU A 51 6.30 21.61 10.57
CA LEU A 51 5.07 20.84 10.36
C LEU A 51 4.17 20.88 11.62
N ASP A 52 4.74 20.80 12.83
CA ASP A 52 3.97 20.91 14.07
C ASP A 52 3.38 22.33 14.24
N ARG A 53 4.11 23.38 13.86
CA ARG A 53 3.61 24.75 13.82
C ARG A 53 2.45 24.92 12.83
N LEU A 54 2.57 24.36 11.65
CA LEU A 54 1.51 24.36 10.63
C LEU A 54 0.27 23.60 11.13
N ARG A 55 0.45 22.45 11.78
CA ARG A 55 -0.62 21.65 12.39
C ARG A 55 -1.37 22.42 13.48
N GLY A 56 -0.64 23.17 14.30
CA GLY A 56 -1.20 23.97 15.41
C GLY A 56 -2.02 25.20 14.97
N GLY A 57 -2.09 25.48 13.67
CA GLY A 57 -2.93 26.54 13.14
C GLY A 57 -2.51 27.95 13.57
N ALA A 58 -1.24 28.16 13.94
CA ALA A 58 -0.71 29.47 14.29
C ALA A 58 -0.83 30.43 13.09
N GLY A 59 -1.96 31.16 13.02
CA GLY A 59 -2.39 32.01 11.93
C GLY A 59 -2.83 31.17 10.74
N LYS A 60 -4.13 30.92 10.55
CA LYS A 60 -4.64 30.32 9.30
C LYS A 60 -4.20 31.21 8.14
N PRO A 61 -3.02 30.96 7.54
CA PRO A 61 -2.56 31.79 6.44
C PRO A 61 -3.24 31.30 5.17
N HIS A 62 -3.20 32.11 4.12
CA HIS A 62 -3.52 31.69 2.77
C HIS A 62 -2.83 30.35 2.46
N GLY A 63 -3.59 29.27 2.21
CA GLY A 63 -3.03 27.96 1.91
C GLY A 63 -3.74 26.75 2.55
N TRP A 64 -4.79 27.00 3.34
CA TRP A 64 -5.67 25.92 3.78
C TRP A 64 -6.70 25.64 2.69
N LEU A 65 -6.73 24.40 2.22
CA LEU A 65 -7.68 23.89 1.23
C LEU A 65 -8.64 22.93 1.91
N ASN A 66 -9.88 22.86 1.46
CA ASN A 66 -10.78 21.81 1.91
C ASN A 66 -10.47 20.51 1.17
N LEU A 67 -10.60 19.35 1.83
CA LEU A 67 -10.38 18.05 1.21
C LEU A 67 -11.21 17.84 -0.06
N ASN A 68 -12.40 18.42 -0.14
CA ASN A 68 -13.26 18.35 -1.33
C ASN A 68 -12.76 19.18 -2.53
N GLU A 69 -11.81 20.10 -2.34
CA GLU A 69 -11.22 20.95 -3.39
C GLU A 69 -9.98 20.34 -4.02
N ILE A 70 -9.51 19.22 -3.47
CA ILE A 70 -8.31 18.52 -3.93
C ILE A 70 -8.64 17.12 -4.44
N LYS A 71 -7.73 16.56 -5.21
CA LYS A 71 -7.66 15.14 -5.52
C LYS A 71 -6.42 14.56 -4.81
N LEU A 72 -6.63 13.61 -3.89
CA LEU A 72 -5.54 12.83 -3.33
C LEU A 72 -4.98 11.91 -4.43
N VAL A 73 -3.68 11.85 -4.53
CA VAL A 73 -2.97 10.87 -5.36
C VAL A 73 -2.19 9.93 -4.45
N ALA A 74 -1.52 8.93 -5.00
CA ALA A 74 -0.69 8.06 -4.18
C ALA A 74 0.33 8.90 -3.37
N PRO A 75 0.48 8.66 -2.06
CA PRO A 75 1.36 9.46 -1.21
C PRO A 75 2.79 9.53 -1.76
N ILE A 76 3.26 8.41 -2.32
CA ILE A 76 4.53 8.32 -3.05
C ILE A 76 4.20 7.80 -4.45
N GLU A 77 4.21 8.67 -5.45
CA GLU A 77 3.79 8.33 -6.82
C GLU A 77 4.81 7.42 -7.53
N ARG A 78 6.08 7.49 -7.16
CA ARG A 78 7.18 6.73 -7.75
C ARG A 78 8.15 6.25 -6.67
N PRO A 79 7.75 5.26 -5.85
CA PRO A 79 8.67 4.68 -4.87
C PRO A 79 9.85 4.00 -5.57
N GLY A 80 10.99 3.98 -4.90
CA GLY A 80 12.16 3.24 -5.39
C GLY A 80 11.87 1.74 -5.50
N LYS A 81 11.23 1.18 -4.49
CA LYS A 81 10.81 -0.22 -4.43
C LYS A 81 9.43 -0.35 -3.78
N ILE A 82 8.63 -1.30 -4.27
CA ILE A 82 7.43 -1.81 -3.61
C ILE A 82 7.74 -3.28 -3.30
N ILE A 83 8.10 -3.54 -2.06
CA ILE A 83 8.47 -4.86 -1.57
C ILE A 83 7.21 -5.47 -0.94
N CYS A 84 6.76 -6.60 -1.46
CA CYS A 84 5.57 -7.28 -0.98
C CYS A 84 5.93 -8.62 -0.34
N LEU A 85 5.20 -8.99 0.70
CA LEU A 85 5.38 -10.25 1.41
C LEU A 85 4.22 -11.20 1.11
N ALA A 86 4.53 -12.30 0.43
CA ALA A 86 3.55 -13.36 0.16
C ALA A 86 3.32 -14.24 1.40
N GLY A 87 2.05 -14.58 1.65
CA GLY A 87 1.68 -15.59 2.65
C GLY A 87 2.05 -15.23 4.09
N ASN A 88 1.78 -14.00 4.51
CA ASN A 88 2.07 -13.53 5.88
C ASN A 88 0.91 -13.72 6.88
N TYR A 89 -0.18 -14.36 6.47
CA TYR A 89 -1.33 -14.68 7.35
C TYR A 89 -1.73 -16.14 7.15
N ARG A 90 -1.87 -16.89 8.26
CA ARG A 90 -2.14 -18.34 8.21
C ARG A 90 -3.42 -18.69 7.49
N GLU A 91 -4.50 -17.94 7.75
CA GLU A 91 -5.78 -18.15 7.12
C GLU A 91 -5.73 -17.89 5.61
N HIS A 92 -4.99 -16.87 5.17
CA HIS A 92 -4.77 -16.58 3.75
C HIS A 92 -3.98 -17.70 3.04
N ILE A 93 -2.96 -18.26 3.70
CA ILE A 93 -2.23 -19.42 3.18
C ILE A 93 -3.18 -20.61 2.99
N SER A 94 -4.03 -20.88 3.98
CA SER A 94 -5.03 -21.96 3.92
C SER A 94 -6.04 -21.77 2.78
N GLU A 95 -6.56 -20.55 2.59
CA GLU A 95 -7.44 -20.19 1.47
C GLU A 95 -6.81 -20.45 0.09
N SER A 96 -5.49 -20.23 0.00
CA SER A 96 -4.71 -20.46 -1.23
C SER A 96 -4.51 -21.94 -1.56
N GLY A 97 -4.96 -22.84 -0.69
CA GLY A 97 -4.82 -24.30 -0.83
C GLY A 97 -3.41 -24.81 -0.55
N PHE A 98 -2.57 -23.99 0.09
CA PHE A 98 -1.26 -24.41 0.56
C PHE A 98 -1.35 -24.94 2.00
N VAL A 99 -0.40 -25.81 2.35
CA VAL A 99 -0.25 -26.28 3.71
C VAL A 99 0.25 -25.16 4.59
N VAL A 100 -0.52 -24.82 5.62
CA VAL A 100 -0.09 -23.83 6.62
C VAL A 100 1.03 -24.46 7.45
N PRO A 101 2.22 -23.85 7.54
CA PRO A 101 3.28 -24.35 8.39
C PRO A 101 2.84 -24.37 9.85
N GLU A 102 3.27 -25.40 10.61
CA GLU A 102 3.05 -25.43 12.06
C GLU A 102 3.69 -24.21 12.73
N SER A 103 3.15 -23.79 13.89
CA SER A 103 3.57 -22.56 14.57
C SER A 103 5.07 -22.50 14.91
N GLU A 104 5.69 -23.66 15.10
CA GLU A 104 7.11 -23.80 15.46
C GLU A 104 8.01 -24.05 14.23
N THR A 105 7.43 -24.15 13.04
CA THR A 105 8.20 -24.38 11.81
C THR A 105 8.87 -23.09 11.37
N VAL A 106 10.19 -23.09 11.29
CA VAL A 106 10.98 -22.01 10.70
C VAL A 106 10.88 -22.11 9.17
N PHE A 107 10.40 -21.06 8.53
CA PHE A 107 10.37 -20.96 7.06
C PHE A 107 10.76 -19.56 6.61
N THR A 108 11.19 -19.46 5.38
CA THR A 108 11.74 -18.21 4.81
C THR A 108 10.61 -17.29 4.35
N GLN A 109 10.74 -15.99 4.60
CA GLN A 109 9.87 -14.98 4.03
C GLN A 109 9.95 -15.01 2.50
N GLN A 110 8.82 -14.91 1.84
CA GLN A 110 8.72 -14.89 0.39
C GLN A 110 8.46 -13.46 -0.09
N LEU A 111 9.51 -12.77 -0.50
CA LEU A 111 9.43 -11.41 -1.02
C LEU A 111 9.30 -11.40 -2.54
N PHE A 112 8.51 -10.46 -3.04
CA PHE A 112 8.49 -10.10 -4.45
C PHE A 112 8.36 -8.58 -4.60
N LEU A 113 8.63 -8.07 -5.79
CA LEU A 113 8.54 -6.65 -6.09
C LEU A 113 7.38 -6.37 -7.04
N LYS A 114 6.69 -5.25 -6.84
CA LYS A 114 5.81 -4.67 -7.85
C LYS A 114 6.51 -3.49 -8.52
N PRO A 115 6.38 -3.33 -9.85
CA PRO A 115 6.88 -2.14 -10.54
C PRO A 115 6.22 -0.86 -10.00
N SER A 116 6.94 0.24 -9.95
CA SER A 116 6.38 1.52 -9.50
C SER A 116 5.25 2.05 -10.41
N THR A 117 5.14 1.54 -11.64
CA THR A 117 4.04 1.86 -12.57
C THR A 117 2.70 1.25 -12.15
N THR A 118 2.68 0.30 -11.22
CA THR A 118 1.44 -0.28 -10.69
C THR A 118 0.71 0.65 -9.74
N ILE A 119 1.39 1.67 -9.19
CA ILE A 119 0.84 2.60 -8.20
C ILE A 119 -0.24 3.49 -8.80
N ILE A 120 -1.37 3.57 -8.09
CA ILE A 120 -2.43 4.55 -8.27
C ILE A 120 -2.87 5.08 -6.91
N GLY A 121 -3.52 6.24 -6.88
CA GLY A 121 -3.99 6.88 -5.66
C GLY A 121 -5.43 6.56 -5.30
N ASN A 122 -5.92 7.29 -4.28
CA ASN A 122 -7.31 7.25 -3.88
C ASN A 122 -8.22 7.80 -5.00
N ASP A 123 -9.37 7.17 -5.20
CA ASP A 123 -10.36 7.47 -6.24
C ASP A 123 -9.84 7.29 -7.70
N ASP A 124 -8.65 6.75 -7.91
CA ASP A 124 -8.20 6.31 -9.22
C ASP A 124 -8.82 4.96 -9.60
N GLU A 125 -8.87 4.65 -10.90
CA GLU A 125 -9.46 3.43 -11.42
C GLU A 125 -8.44 2.29 -11.48
N ILE A 126 -8.81 1.12 -10.98
CA ILE A 126 -8.13 -0.15 -11.26
C ILE A 126 -8.54 -0.56 -12.67
N VAL A 127 -7.58 -0.53 -13.59
CA VAL A 127 -7.85 -0.81 -15.01
C VAL A 127 -7.59 -2.27 -15.32
N ILE A 128 -8.62 -2.98 -15.75
CA ILE A 128 -8.56 -4.40 -16.12
C ILE A 128 -8.65 -4.53 -17.63
N GLY A 129 -7.60 -5.04 -18.26
CA GLY A 129 -7.55 -5.26 -19.70
C GLY A 129 -8.15 -6.60 -20.14
N LYS A 130 -8.43 -6.74 -21.43
CA LYS A 130 -9.03 -7.95 -22.02
C LYS A 130 -8.25 -9.25 -21.80
N ASN A 131 -6.96 -9.15 -21.50
CA ASN A 131 -6.11 -10.31 -21.22
C ASN A 131 -6.22 -10.79 -19.76
N ASN A 132 -6.79 -9.99 -18.89
CA ASN A 132 -7.03 -10.38 -17.51
C ASN A 132 -8.20 -11.37 -17.45
N VAL A 133 -8.10 -12.34 -16.57
CA VAL A 133 -9.06 -13.46 -16.47
C VAL A 133 -9.72 -13.51 -15.13
N LYS A 134 -8.93 -13.31 -14.07
CA LYS A 134 -9.38 -13.44 -12.69
C LYS A 134 -8.58 -12.47 -11.80
N VAL A 135 -9.11 -11.28 -11.62
CA VAL A 135 -8.45 -10.23 -10.82
C VAL A 135 -9.01 -10.21 -9.41
N GLY A 136 -8.16 -10.48 -8.44
CA GLY A 136 -8.46 -10.42 -7.01
C GLY A 136 -7.91 -9.17 -6.34
N TRP A 137 -8.15 -9.05 -5.04
CA TRP A 137 -7.79 -7.94 -4.16
C TRP A 137 -7.04 -8.46 -2.94
N GLU A 138 -6.23 -7.62 -2.32
CA GLU A 138 -5.45 -7.93 -1.12
C GLU A 138 -5.17 -6.62 -0.35
N THR A 139 -6.02 -6.30 0.64
CA THR A 139 -5.80 -5.13 1.51
C THR A 139 -4.64 -5.41 2.46
N GLU A 140 -3.65 -4.54 2.47
CA GLU A 140 -2.43 -4.68 3.24
C GLU A 140 -2.06 -3.41 3.98
N LEU A 141 -1.61 -3.53 5.22
CA LEU A 141 -0.84 -2.48 5.86
C LEU A 141 0.48 -2.33 5.11
N ALA A 142 0.84 -1.10 4.76
CA ALA A 142 2.11 -0.81 4.10
C ALA A 142 2.98 0.09 4.98
N VAL A 143 4.23 -0.31 5.15
CA VAL A 143 5.26 0.42 5.90
C VAL A 143 6.04 1.29 4.93
N ILE A 144 6.21 2.56 5.27
CA ILE A 144 7.05 3.51 4.54
C ILE A 144 8.40 3.63 5.24
N ILE A 145 9.48 3.38 4.52
CA ILE A 145 10.83 3.54 5.06
C ILE A 145 11.19 5.02 5.14
N GLY A 146 11.64 5.47 6.29
CA GLY A 146 12.10 6.84 6.54
C GLY A 146 13.61 6.98 6.54
N LYS A 147 14.27 6.02 7.16
CA LYS A 147 15.74 5.96 7.22
C LYS A 147 16.24 4.75 6.46
N GLY A 148 17.02 4.99 5.41
CA GLY A 148 17.61 3.92 4.62
C GLY A 148 18.62 3.09 5.42
N GLY A 149 18.90 1.87 4.92
CA GLY A 149 19.89 1.01 5.55
C GLY A 149 20.02 -0.35 4.87
N ARG A 150 21.05 -1.08 5.28
CA ARG A 150 21.29 -2.46 4.91
C ARG A 150 21.67 -3.26 6.15
N ASN A 151 21.25 -4.53 6.19
CA ASN A 151 21.44 -5.41 7.36
C ASN A 151 20.91 -4.77 8.65
N ILE A 152 19.71 -4.21 8.59
CA ILE A 152 19.06 -3.56 9.74
C ILE A 152 18.67 -4.65 10.74
N PRO A 153 19.13 -4.61 12.00
CA PRO A 153 18.69 -5.55 13.01
C PRO A 153 17.20 -5.37 13.34
N ALA A 154 16.49 -6.47 13.63
CA ALA A 154 15.06 -6.41 13.92
C ALA A 154 14.74 -5.50 15.12
N GLU A 155 15.60 -5.49 16.13
CA GLU A 155 15.46 -4.67 17.35
C GLU A 155 15.52 -3.16 17.09
N SER A 156 16.12 -2.73 15.98
CA SER A 156 16.20 -1.31 15.56
C SER A 156 15.33 -0.99 14.33
N ALA A 157 14.54 -1.94 13.86
CA ALA A 157 13.79 -1.79 12.61
C ALA A 157 12.77 -0.64 12.65
N PHE A 158 12.13 -0.39 13.78
CA PHE A 158 11.18 0.72 13.93
C PHE A 158 11.85 2.10 13.82
N ASP A 159 13.14 2.24 14.09
CA ASP A 159 13.88 3.49 13.89
C ASP A 159 14.01 3.87 12.39
N HIS A 160 13.71 2.91 11.52
CA HIS A 160 13.74 3.08 10.07
C HIS A 160 12.35 3.34 9.47
N VAL A 161 11.28 3.27 10.26
CA VAL A 161 9.92 3.46 9.79
C VAL A 161 9.53 4.93 9.84
N PHE A 162 9.11 5.49 8.70
CA PHE A 162 8.53 6.82 8.61
C PHE A 162 7.06 6.83 9.04
N GLY A 163 6.32 5.85 8.60
CA GLY A 163 4.89 5.76 8.86
C GLY A 163 4.22 4.63 8.08
N TYR A 164 2.91 4.69 8.03
CA TYR A 164 2.07 3.63 7.49
C TYR A 164 1.04 4.19 6.50
N THR A 165 0.69 3.37 5.53
CA THR A 165 -0.37 3.63 4.56
C THR A 165 -1.09 2.33 4.21
N ILE A 166 -2.06 2.37 3.30
CA ILE A 166 -2.76 1.19 2.79
C ILE A 166 -2.25 0.90 1.38
N VAL A 167 -2.03 -0.38 1.08
CA VAL A 167 -1.84 -0.88 -0.29
C VAL A 167 -2.90 -1.96 -0.55
N ASN A 168 -3.48 -1.95 -1.74
CA ASN A 168 -4.25 -3.08 -2.26
C ASN A 168 -3.39 -3.80 -3.29
N ASP A 169 -2.84 -4.97 -2.94
CA ASP A 169 -2.03 -5.80 -3.84
C ASP A 169 -2.92 -6.54 -4.85
N VAL A 170 -3.52 -5.78 -5.77
CA VAL A 170 -4.38 -6.33 -6.83
C VAL A 170 -3.59 -7.32 -7.67
N SER A 171 -4.24 -8.45 -8.00
CA SER A 171 -3.56 -9.62 -8.56
C SER A 171 -4.37 -10.29 -9.65
N GLU A 172 -3.79 -10.47 -10.83
CA GLU A 172 -4.33 -11.36 -11.87
C GLU A 172 -3.94 -12.81 -11.57
N ARG A 173 -4.92 -13.61 -11.20
CA ARG A 173 -4.72 -15.00 -10.76
C ARG A 173 -4.91 -16.03 -11.87
N GLY A 174 -5.39 -15.61 -13.03
CA GLY A 174 -5.65 -16.45 -14.20
C GLY A 174 -4.75 -16.16 -15.40
N LEU A 175 -3.63 -15.46 -15.21
CA LEU A 175 -2.72 -15.08 -16.29
C LEU A 175 -2.35 -16.30 -17.14
N ASN A 176 -2.43 -16.12 -18.46
CA ASN A 176 -2.13 -17.17 -19.46
C ASN A 176 -3.02 -18.43 -19.39
N SER A 177 -4.05 -18.48 -18.56
CA SER A 177 -4.94 -19.66 -18.46
C SER A 177 -5.77 -19.89 -19.74
N LYS A 178 -6.05 -18.83 -20.52
CA LYS A 178 -6.79 -18.88 -21.79
C LYS A 178 -5.94 -19.30 -23.00
N ILE A 179 -4.61 -19.42 -22.86
CA ILE A 179 -3.75 -19.83 -23.97
C ILE A 179 -3.97 -21.31 -24.26
N GLN A 180 -4.59 -21.59 -25.41
CA GLN A 180 -4.85 -22.98 -25.85
C GLN A 180 -3.53 -23.69 -26.22
N ASN A 181 -3.44 -24.95 -25.86
CA ASN A 181 -2.27 -25.82 -26.15
C ASN A 181 -0.94 -25.27 -25.59
N ARG A 182 -0.96 -24.44 -24.58
CA ARG A 182 0.26 -23.95 -23.93
C ARG A 182 1.04 -25.12 -23.31
N HIS A 183 2.25 -25.34 -23.79
CA HIS A 183 3.19 -26.24 -23.12
C HIS A 183 3.65 -25.58 -21.82
N LYS A 184 3.31 -26.18 -20.68
CA LYS A 184 3.67 -25.65 -19.36
C LYS A 184 5.03 -26.19 -18.91
N ARG A 185 5.95 -25.29 -18.58
CA ARG A 185 7.22 -25.59 -17.93
C ARG A 185 7.03 -25.61 -16.41
N GLU A 186 7.95 -26.18 -15.68
CA GLU A 186 7.89 -26.35 -14.21
C GLU A 186 7.61 -25.03 -13.49
N MET A 187 8.31 -23.94 -13.84
CA MET A 187 8.20 -22.65 -13.18
C MET A 187 7.08 -21.74 -13.71
N ASP A 188 6.36 -22.12 -14.75
CA ASP A 188 5.38 -21.25 -15.41
C ASP A 188 4.25 -20.84 -14.44
N ARG A 189 3.83 -21.72 -13.53
CA ARG A 189 2.82 -21.37 -12.53
C ARG A 189 3.27 -20.26 -11.60
N PHE A 190 4.52 -20.33 -11.15
CA PHE A 190 5.11 -19.31 -10.27
C PHE A 190 5.32 -17.98 -11.01
N LEU A 191 5.87 -18.06 -12.25
CA LEU A 191 6.12 -16.88 -13.07
C LEU A 191 4.82 -16.19 -13.51
N ASP A 192 3.77 -16.95 -13.83
CA ASP A 192 2.45 -16.39 -14.13
C ASP A 192 1.84 -15.68 -12.90
N TRP A 193 1.97 -16.29 -11.72
CA TRP A 193 1.54 -15.67 -10.46
C TRP A 193 2.30 -14.37 -10.20
N LEU A 194 3.62 -14.38 -10.34
CA LEU A 194 4.47 -13.20 -10.14
C LEU A 194 4.14 -12.09 -11.15
N ALA A 195 4.05 -12.43 -12.43
CA ALA A 195 3.70 -11.47 -13.47
C ALA A 195 2.27 -10.93 -13.31
N GLY A 196 1.36 -11.70 -12.73
CA GLY A 196 0.01 -11.27 -12.37
C GLY A 196 -0.05 -10.13 -11.36
N LYS A 197 1.04 -9.85 -10.66
CA LYS A 197 1.21 -8.74 -9.71
C LYS A 197 1.70 -7.44 -10.37
N TRP A 198 2.12 -7.45 -11.64
CA TRP A 198 2.87 -6.38 -12.29
C TRP A 198 2.06 -5.48 -13.22
N PHE A 199 0.77 -5.72 -13.36
CA PHE A 199 -0.07 -4.87 -14.22
C PHE A 199 -0.12 -3.44 -13.71
N ASP A 200 -0.08 -2.47 -14.60
CA ASP A 200 -0.32 -1.07 -14.27
C ASP A 200 -1.65 -0.94 -13.51
N THR A 201 -1.74 -0.01 -12.58
CA THR A 201 -2.86 0.24 -11.69
C THR A 201 -3.13 -0.83 -10.61
N PHE A 202 -2.34 -1.90 -10.51
CA PHE A 202 -2.57 -3.01 -9.59
C PHE A 202 -1.93 -2.83 -8.21
N ALA A 203 -1.55 -1.60 -7.85
CA ALA A 203 -1.15 -1.23 -6.50
C ALA A 203 -1.80 0.11 -6.06
N PRO A 204 -3.15 0.15 -5.89
CA PRO A 204 -3.76 1.27 -5.19
C PRO A 204 -3.05 1.52 -3.86
N CYS A 205 -2.65 2.76 -3.59
CA CYS A 205 -1.86 3.15 -2.43
C CYS A 205 -2.35 4.49 -1.86
N GLY A 206 -2.60 4.54 -0.56
CA GLY A 206 -3.07 5.75 0.09
C GLY A 206 -4.02 5.50 1.27
N PRO A 207 -4.84 6.48 1.64
CA PRO A 207 -5.03 7.80 1.02
C PRO A 207 -3.91 8.79 1.36
N TRP A 208 -3.19 8.57 2.45
CA TRP A 208 -2.08 9.36 2.99
C TRP A 208 -1.10 8.47 3.75
N ILE A 209 0.00 9.03 4.23
CA ILE A 209 0.89 8.40 5.20
C ILE A 209 0.54 8.92 6.59
N VAL A 210 0.30 8.01 7.54
CA VAL A 210 0.22 8.31 8.97
C VAL A 210 1.61 8.09 9.55
N THR A 211 2.22 9.12 10.13
CA THR A 211 3.57 9.01 10.70
C THR A 211 3.61 8.00 11.85
N ALA A 212 4.74 7.34 12.04
CA ALA A 212 4.87 6.21 12.98
C ALA A 212 4.49 6.58 14.42
N ASP A 213 4.73 7.81 14.84
CA ASP A 213 4.40 8.33 16.16
C ASP A 213 2.88 8.50 16.45
N GLU A 214 2.04 8.39 15.42
CA GLU A 214 0.57 8.44 15.56
C GLU A 214 -0.06 7.02 15.65
N VAL A 215 0.76 5.97 15.52
CA VAL A 215 0.32 4.57 15.58
C VAL A 215 1.04 3.86 16.72
N ASP A 216 0.34 3.66 17.84
CA ASP A 216 0.92 3.11 19.06
C ASP A 216 1.48 1.69 18.87
N ASP A 217 0.75 0.83 18.15
CA ASP A 217 1.15 -0.55 17.84
C ASP A 217 0.63 -0.96 16.46
N PRO A 218 1.48 -1.01 15.43
CA PRO A 218 1.06 -1.39 14.09
C PRO A 218 0.67 -2.87 13.95
N HIS A 219 0.90 -3.69 14.98
CA HIS A 219 0.47 -5.09 15.02
C HIS A 219 -0.89 -5.28 15.73
N LYS A 220 -1.69 -4.22 15.89
CA LYS A 220 -3.03 -4.30 16.52
C LYS A 220 -4.11 -3.56 15.75
N LEU A 221 -3.93 -3.41 14.46
CA LEU A 221 -4.85 -2.67 13.60
C LEU A 221 -5.85 -3.63 12.92
N GLU A 222 -7.12 -3.27 12.96
CA GLU A 222 -8.16 -3.95 12.19
C GLU A 222 -7.99 -3.64 10.70
N ILE A 223 -8.14 -4.69 9.85
CA ILE A 223 -8.08 -4.59 8.38
C ILE A 223 -9.42 -5.05 7.82
N LYS A 224 -10.01 -4.25 6.95
CA LYS A 224 -11.24 -4.58 6.21
C LYS A 224 -11.12 -4.24 4.74
N LEU A 225 -11.86 -4.98 3.94
CA LEU A 225 -12.17 -4.63 2.56
C LEU A 225 -13.64 -4.89 2.28
N THR A 226 -14.29 -3.91 1.67
CA THR A 226 -15.63 -4.08 1.12
C THR A 226 -15.63 -3.88 -0.40
N ILE A 227 -16.49 -4.61 -1.10
CA ILE A 227 -16.77 -4.42 -2.53
C ILE A 227 -18.27 -4.16 -2.65
N ASN A 228 -18.64 -3.00 -3.19
CA ASN A 228 -20.03 -2.55 -3.34
C ASN A 228 -20.82 -2.58 -2.01
N GLY A 229 -20.12 -2.37 -0.89
CA GLY A 229 -20.66 -2.42 0.46
C GLY A 229 -20.65 -3.82 1.13
N ASP A 230 -20.37 -4.88 0.38
CA ASP A 230 -20.25 -6.24 0.93
C ASP A 230 -18.85 -6.45 1.53
N LEU A 231 -18.79 -6.90 2.78
CA LEU A 231 -17.53 -7.23 3.46
C LEU A 231 -16.89 -8.47 2.81
N ARG A 232 -15.66 -8.33 2.35
CA ARG A 232 -14.86 -9.38 1.70
C ARG A 232 -13.65 -9.81 2.52
N GLN A 233 -12.96 -8.86 3.14
CA GLN A 233 -11.85 -9.16 4.05
C GLN A 233 -12.12 -8.55 5.42
N HIS A 234 -11.78 -9.30 6.46
CA HIS A 234 -11.79 -8.84 7.84
C HIS A 234 -10.71 -9.58 8.61
N GLY A 235 -9.72 -8.87 9.10
CA GLY A 235 -8.59 -9.44 9.83
C GLY A 235 -7.93 -8.41 10.75
N ASN A 236 -6.80 -8.78 11.31
CA ASN A 236 -6.04 -7.89 12.18
C ASN A 236 -4.55 -8.08 11.95
N THR A 237 -3.76 -7.03 12.01
CA THR A 237 -2.31 -7.08 11.83
C THR A 237 -1.58 -7.92 12.89
N ARG A 238 -2.24 -8.23 14.02
CA ARG A 238 -1.70 -9.15 15.04
C ARG A 238 -1.51 -10.59 14.54
N ASP A 239 -2.21 -10.94 13.46
CA ASP A 239 -2.24 -12.29 12.90
C ASP A 239 -1.12 -12.48 11.84
N MET A 240 -0.25 -11.48 11.66
CA MET A 240 0.96 -11.59 10.85
C MET A 240 1.86 -12.71 11.38
N ILE A 241 2.36 -13.54 10.47
CA ILE A 241 3.35 -14.60 10.77
C ILE A 241 4.71 -13.98 11.05
N PHE A 242 5.13 -13.07 10.16
CA PHE A 242 6.35 -12.29 10.30
C PHE A 242 6.00 -10.86 10.69
N SER A 243 6.50 -10.41 11.81
CA SER A 243 6.32 -9.05 12.29
C SER A 243 7.00 -8.01 11.38
N ILE A 244 6.59 -6.75 11.46
CA ILE A 244 7.21 -5.64 10.71
C ILE A 244 8.73 -5.57 10.93
N PRO A 245 9.27 -5.68 12.16
CA PRO A 245 10.71 -5.73 12.38
C PRO A 245 11.42 -6.85 11.64
N GLU A 246 10.85 -8.06 11.64
CA GLU A 246 11.42 -9.21 10.92
C GLU A 246 11.41 -9.01 9.41
N GLN A 247 10.35 -8.39 8.86
CA GLN A 247 10.24 -8.08 7.45
C GLN A 247 11.31 -7.06 7.02
N ILE A 248 11.51 -5.99 7.79
CA ILE A 248 12.54 -4.97 7.53
C ILE A 248 13.93 -5.59 7.62
N ALA A 249 14.19 -6.39 8.66
CA ALA A 249 15.47 -7.07 8.83
C ALA A 249 15.78 -7.99 7.65
N TYR A 250 14.82 -8.82 7.25
CA TYR A 250 14.98 -9.74 6.14
C TYR A 250 15.16 -9.02 4.81
N ALA A 251 14.31 -8.05 4.48
CA ALA A 251 14.41 -7.28 3.24
C ALA A 251 15.76 -6.54 3.16
N SER A 252 16.20 -5.90 4.26
CA SER A 252 17.46 -5.17 4.31
C SER A 252 18.70 -6.07 4.25
N SER A 253 18.59 -7.35 4.59
CA SER A 253 19.68 -8.32 4.41
C SER A 253 19.95 -8.65 2.94
N ILE A 254 18.90 -8.56 2.10
CA ILE A 254 18.95 -8.87 0.68
C ILE A 254 19.28 -7.63 -0.15
N MET A 255 18.63 -6.50 0.14
CA MET A 255 18.75 -5.26 -0.64
C MET A 255 18.88 -4.03 0.28
N THR A 256 19.49 -2.96 -0.21
CA THR A 256 19.49 -1.67 0.52
C THR A 256 18.06 -1.10 0.51
N LEU A 257 17.54 -0.75 1.68
CA LEU A 257 16.32 0.03 1.81
C LEU A 257 16.63 1.52 1.72
N GLU A 258 15.76 2.28 1.09
CA GLU A 258 15.91 3.72 0.89
C GLU A 258 14.69 4.47 1.43
N PRO A 259 14.82 5.74 1.86
CA PRO A 259 13.67 6.54 2.25
C PRO A 259 12.61 6.55 1.14
N GLY A 260 11.34 6.33 1.49
CA GLY A 260 10.23 6.25 0.54
C GLY A 260 10.03 4.87 -0.10
N ASP A 261 10.85 3.86 0.18
CA ASP A 261 10.52 2.47 -0.16
C ASP A 261 9.26 2.04 0.61
N ILE A 262 8.47 1.18 -0.01
CA ILE A 262 7.22 0.65 0.54
C ILE A 262 7.39 -0.85 0.81
N ILE A 263 7.08 -1.28 2.04
CA ILE A 263 6.96 -2.70 2.38
C ILE A 263 5.47 -2.99 2.62
N SER A 264 4.86 -3.78 1.73
CA SER A 264 3.49 -4.27 1.82
C SER A 264 3.50 -5.58 2.58
N THR A 265 2.81 -5.62 3.74
CA THR A 265 3.10 -6.60 4.81
C THR A 265 2.32 -7.91 4.69
N GLY A 266 1.62 -8.11 3.59
CA GLY A 266 0.73 -9.25 3.38
C GLY A 266 -0.71 -8.95 3.77
N THR A 267 -1.64 -9.81 3.33
CA THR A 267 -3.09 -9.66 3.45
C THR A 267 -3.72 -10.76 4.30
N PRO A 268 -4.79 -10.46 5.07
CA PRO A 268 -5.60 -11.50 5.73
C PRO A 268 -6.45 -12.28 4.73
N ALA A 269 -7.15 -13.31 5.20
CA ALA A 269 -8.11 -14.10 4.41
C ALA A 269 -9.20 -13.27 3.76
N GLY A 270 -9.89 -13.83 2.76
CA GLY A 270 -10.94 -13.17 1.98
C GLY A 270 -10.43 -12.48 0.72
N ALA A 271 -9.23 -12.82 0.27
CA ALA A 271 -8.53 -12.20 -0.88
C ALA A 271 -9.05 -12.65 -2.26
N GLY A 272 -10.24 -13.25 -2.34
CA GLY A 272 -10.82 -13.69 -3.62
C GLY A 272 -10.09 -14.86 -4.27
N ILE A 273 -9.47 -15.76 -3.50
CA ILE A 273 -8.68 -16.88 -4.03
C ILE A 273 -9.54 -18.11 -4.36
N GLY A 274 -10.64 -18.33 -3.64
CA GLY A 274 -11.51 -19.51 -3.78
C GLY A 274 -12.97 -19.16 -4.03
N GLY A 275 -13.72 -19.96 -4.81
CA GLY A 275 -15.18 -19.86 -4.98
C GLY A 275 -15.67 -19.05 -6.18
N ALA A 276 -16.99 -18.85 -6.28
CA ALA A 276 -17.67 -18.31 -7.47
C ALA A 276 -17.62 -16.78 -7.61
N ALA A 277 -17.44 -16.03 -6.53
CA ALA A 277 -17.39 -14.55 -6.53
C ALA A 277 -15.97 -14.05 -6.18
N THR A 278 -15.01 -14.32 -7.04
CA THR A 278 -13.58 -14.17 -6.73
C THR A 278 -12.82 -13.30 -7.73
N SER A 279 -13.53 -12.55 -8.56
CA SER A 279 -12.93 -11.62 -9.52
C SER A 279 -13.64 -10.30 -9.46
N LEU A 280 -12.88 -9.22 -9.56
CA LEU A 280 -13.42 -7.87 -9.74
C LEU A 280 -14.21 -7.79 -11.04
N GLU A 281 -15.28 -7.02 -11.02
CA GLU A 281 -16.16 -6.76 -12.16
C GLU A 281 -16.14 -5.27 -12.53
N ASN A 282 -16.48 -4.97 -13.78
CA ASN A 282 -16.54 -3.59 -14.25
C ASN A 282 -17.56 -2.78 -13.45
N GLY A 283 -17.14 -1.65 -12.91
CA GLY A 283 -17.97 -0.77 -12.07
C GLY A 283 -17.93 -1.08 -10.58
N ASP A 284 -17.22 -2.14 -10.16
CA ASP A 284 -17.02 -2.40 -8.73
C ASP A 284 -16.34 -1.22 -8.03
N THR A 285 -16.76 -0.99 -6.79
CA THR A 285 -16.13 -0.01 -5.89
C THR A 285 -15.56 -0.75 -4.69
N LEU A 286 -14.24 -0.64 -4.52
CA LEU A 286 -13.50 -1.21 -3.40
C LEU A 286 -13.22 -0.13 -2.37
N ILE A 287 -13.38 -0.49 -1.08
CA ILE A 287 -12.93 0.32 0.05
C ILE A 287 -12.06 -0.56 0.93
N CYS A 288 -10.76 -0.27 0.93
CA CYS A 288 -9.80 -0.84 1.87
C CYS A 288 -9.75 0.07 3.10
N GLU A 289 -9.95 -0.49 4.27
CA GLU A 289 -9.93 0.22 5.55
C GLU A 289 -8.91 -0.39 6.48
N ILE A 290 -8.06 0.43 7.08
CA ILE A 290 -7.19 0.01 8.18
C ILE A 290 -7.36 1.01 9.32
N GLU A 291 -7.63 0.45 10.49
CA GLU A 291 -7.82 1.20 11.73
C GLU A 291 -6.68 2.21 11.94
N ARG A 292 -7.01 3.45 12.34
CA ARG A 292 -6.08 4.59 12.52
C ARG A 292 -5.36 5.08 11.26
N ILE A 293 -5.33 4.31 10.18
CA ILE A 293 -4.69 4.73 8.91
C ILE A 293 -5.68 5.50 8.04
N GLY A 294 -6.82 4.89 7.73
CA GLY A 294 -7.86 5.55 6.93
C GLY A 294 -8.56 4.62 5.96
N LEU A 295 -9.10 5.21 4.90
CA LEU A 295 -9.88 4.54 3.86
C LEU A 295 -9.24 4.81 2.50
N LEU A 296 -8.91 3.77 1.76
CA LEU A 296 -8.47 3.83 0.37
C LEU A 296 -9.61 3.31 -0.52
N LYS A 297 -10.12 4.18 -1.39
CA LYS A 297 -11.24 3.87 -2.27
C LYS A 297 -10.79 3.85 -3.72
N ASN A 298 -11.21 2.84 -4.46
CA ASN A 298 -10.95 2.73 -5.90
C ASN A 298 -12.16 2.12 -6.62
N SER A 299 -12.35 2.48 -7.87
CA SER A 299 -13.32 1.84 -8.76
C SER A 299 -12.62 0.95 -9.78
N VAL A 300 -13.36 0.03 -10.38
CA VAL A 300 -12.87 -0.88 -11.41
C VAL A 300 -13.37 -0.46 -12.78
N ARG A 301 -12.47 -0.38 -13.74
CA ARG A 301 -12.81 -0.13 -15.14
C ARG A 301 -12.19 -1.17 -16.05
N TYR A 302 -13.04 -1.81 -16.88
CA TYR A 302 -12.58 -2.69 -17.95
C TYR A 302 -12.28 -1.89 -19.21
N ILE A 303 -11.21 -2.28 -19.89
CA ILE A 303 -10.82 -1.73 -21.18
C ILE A 303 -10.66 -2.88 -22.20
N ASP A 304 -11.00 -2.56 -23.47
CA ASP A 304 -10.91 -3.49 -24.63
C ASP A 304 -9.46 -3.83 -24.99
#